data_9c5c960b6a018e7a336d9a6cde4853df
#
_entry.id   9c5c960b6a018e7a336d9a6cde4853df
#
_cell.length_a   1.000
_cell.length_b   1.000
_cell.length_c   1.000
_cell.angle_alpha   90.00
_cell.angle_beta   90.00
_cell.angle_gamma   90.00
#
_symmetry.space_group_name_H-M   'P 1'
#
loop_
_entity.id
_entity.type
_entity.pdbx_description
1 polymer ?
#
loop_
_entity_poly.entity_id
_entity_poly.type
_entity_poly.pdbx_seq_one_letter_code
_entity_poly.pdbx_strand_id
1 'polypeptide(L)'
;NLGPFEYSKLETKYMEETGEKLFPHIFGTDSLSRDYFIRVIYGTRVSLSVGVVASIMVLIIGLIYGSIAGYFGGIVDLIMMRIVDIIYSLPDMLIIILLSVVFNETLKPLIAGTALESLGTNMISMFIVFGLLYWVSMARLIRGQILSIKNNEYVLAARCIGTKNGRILRKHILPNCLSVIIITTALQVPSAIFTESYLSFLGLGVASPLTSLGSLANDARAGMQSYPLRLVIPAVAICLIVLALNLLGDGLRDAFDSKLN
;
A
#
# COMPACT_ATOMS: atom_id res chain seq x y z
N ASN A 1 19.96 -24.39 8.22
CA ASN A 1 20.17 -22.93 8.30
C ASN A 1 21.57 -22.60 7.84
N LEU A 2 21.69 -22.04 6.64
CA LEU A 2 22.96 -21.62 6.06
C LEU A 2 23.15 -20.12 6.26
N GLY A 3 24.40 -19.71 6.45
CA GLY A 3 24.82 -18.31 6.38
C GLY A 3 24.89 -17.79 4.94
N PRO A 4 25.15 -16.48 4.75
CA PRO A 4 25.34 -15.92 3.42
C PRO A 4 26.53 -16.57 2.71
N PHE A 5 26.33 -16.89 1.40
CA PHE A 5 27.31 -17.54 0.53
C PHE A 5 27.74 -18.95 0.94
N GLU A 6 27.03 -19.61 1.85
CA GLU A 6 27.29 -20.98 2.24
C GLU A 6 26.50 -21.98 1.36
N TYR A 7 27.02 -23.20 1.29
CA TYR A 7 26.37 -24.35 0.64
C TYR A 7 25.95 -25.37 1.69
N SER A 8 24.87 -26.08 1.42
CA SER A 8 24.48 -27.24 2.24
C SER A 8 25.43 -28.43 2.00
N LYS A 9 25.46 -29.33 2.96
CA LYS A 9 26.26 -30.58 2.81
C LYS A 9 25.84 -31.39 1.58
N LEU A 10 24.56 -31.34 1.21
CA LEU A 10 24.05 -32.03 0.03
C LEU A 10 24.50 -31.37 -1.28
N GLU A 11 24.48 -30.04 -1.32
CA GLU A 11 24.96 -29.26 -2.47
C GLU A 11 26.46 -29.41 -2.67
N THR A 12 27.24 -29.38 -1.57
CA THR A 12 28.69 -29.61 -1.65
C THR A 12 28.98 -31.00 -2.23
N LYS A 13 28.26 -32.03 -1.73
CA LYS A 13 28.41 -33.39 -2.25
C LYS A 13 28.00 -33.51 -3.71
N TYR A 14 26.90 -32.86 -4.11
CA TYR A 14 26.46 -32.83 -5.51
C TYR A 14 27.49 -32.15 -6.42
N MET A 15 28.08 -31.02 -6.00
CA MET A 15 29.15 -30.34 -6.74
C MET A 15 30.41 -31.19 -6.87
N GLU A 16 30.75 -31.97 -5.85
CA GLU A 16 31.88 -32.90 -5.88
C GLU A 16 31.61 -34.09 -6.84
N GLU A 17 30.39 -34.61 -6.88
CA GLU A 17 30.01 -35.76 -7.72
C GLU A 17 29.80 -35.39 -9.21
N THR A 18 29.24 -34.19 -9.47
CA THR A 18 28.88 -33.78 -10.84
C THR A 18 29.90 -32.86 -11.48
N GLY A 19 30.75 -32.20 -10.70
CA GLY A 19 31.67 -31.15 -11.17
C GLY A 19 30.97 -29.84 -11.55
N GLU A 20 29.64 -29.72 -11.36
CA GLU A 20 28.85 -28.54 -11.64
C GLU A 20 28.92 -27.57 -10.44
N LYS A 21 29.18 -26.27 -10.71
CA LYS A 21 29.16 -25.24 -9.68
C LYS A 21 27.72 -24.72 -9.51
N LEU A 22 27.13 -24.96 -8.36
CA LEU A 22 25.87 -24.34 -7.97
C LEU A 22 26.05 -22.87 -7.58
N PHE A 23 24.98 -22.08 -7.79
CA PHE A 23 25.00 -20.68 -7.36
C PHE A 23 24.87 -20.60 -5.82
N PRO A 24 25.72 -19.85 -5.11
CA PRO A 24 25.67 -19.78 -3.64
C PRO A 24 24.44 -19.03 -3.16
N HIS A 25 23.97 -19.39 -1.98
CA HIS A 25 22.88 -18.69 -1.31
C HIS A 25 23.33 -17.31 -0.85
N ILE A 26 23.07 -16.25 -1.63
CA ILE A 26 23.55 -14.86 -1.37
C ILE A 26 23.22 -14.39 0.04
N PHE A 27 22.00 -14.63 0.51
CA PHE A 27 21.52 -14.26 1.85
C PHE A 27 21.38 -15.48 2.79
N GLY A 28 21.94 -16.61 2.39
CA GLY A 28 21.74 -17.87 3.11
C GLY A 28 20.34 -18.45 2.93
N THR A 29 19.92 -19.31 3.87
CA THR A 29 18.61 -19.96 3.87
C THR A 29 17.81 -19.62 5.12
N ASP A 30 16.48 -19.74 5.03
CA ASP A 30 15.58 -19.60 6.18
C ASP A 30 15.55 -20.85 7.08
N SER A 31 14.66 -20.85 8.08
CA SER A 31 14.47 -21.99 9.00
C SER A 31 13.98 -23.27 8.32
N LEU A 32 13.38 -23.15 7.14
CA LEU A 32 12.88 -24.26 6.32
C LEU A 32 13.84 -24.60 5.15
N SER A 33 15.10 -24.13 5.22
CA SER A 33 16.11 -24.33 4.18
C SER A 33 15.76 -23.78 2.79
N ARG A 34 14.86 -22.79 2.72
CA ARG A 34 14.52 -22.09 1.48
C ARG A 34 15.49 -20.95 1.26
N ASP A 35 15.86 -20.68 0.01
CA ASP A 35 16.74 -19.57 -0.37
C ASP A 35 16.14 -18.22 0.06
N TYR A 36 16.90 -17.47 0.88
CA TYR A 36 16.40 -16.23 1.47
C TYR A 36 16.38 -15.05 0.48
N PHE A 37 17.32 -15.03 -0.49
CA PHE A 37 17.37 -14.01 -1.54
C PHE A 37 16.13 -14.07 -2.42
N ILE A 38 15.77 -15.28 -2.88
CA ILE A 38 14.55 -15.50 -3.67
C ILE A 38 13.31 -15.09 -2.90
N ARG A 39 13.24 -15.42 -1.60
CA ARG A 39 12.12 -15.00 -0.74
C ARG A 39 12.01 -13.48 -0.61
N VAL A 40 13.11 -12.76 -0.52
CA VAL A 40 13.13 -11.28 -0.48
C VAL A 40 12.61 -10.69 -1.78
N ILE A 41 13.01 -11.23 -2.95
CA ILE A 41 12.50 -10.79 -4.25
C ILE A 41 10.98 -11.00 -4.35
N TYR A 42 10.49 -12.20 -4.00
CA TYR A 42 9.05 -12.48 -3.98
C TYR A 42 8.31 -11.62 -2.96
N GLY A 43 8.88 -11.41 -1.79
CA GLY A 43 8.32 -10.52 -0.76
C GLY A 43 8.21 -9.07 -1.24
N THR A 44 9.23 -8.58 -1.94
CA THR A 44 9.21 -7.26 -2.58
C THR A 44 8.06 -7.14 -3.59
N ARG A 45 7.90 -8.14 -4.45
CA ARG A 45 6.79 -8.16 -5.43
C ARG A 45 5.42 -8.09 -4.74
N VAL A 46 5.23 -8.87 -3.67
CA VAL A 46 3.96 -8.89 -2.93
C VAL A 46 3.71 -7.55 -2.25
N SER A 47 4.69 -7.01 -1.50
CA SER A 47 4.56 -5.71 -0.82
C SER A 47 4.28 -4.57 -1.81
N LEU A 48 4.96 -4.53 -2.97
CA LEU A 48 4.70 -3.55 -4.02
C LEU A 48 3.28 -3.69 -4.58
N SER A 49 2.84 -4.91 -4.85
CA SER A 49 1.48 -5.18 -5.38
C SER A 49 0.41 -4.72 -4.39
N VAL A 50 0.59 -5.01 -3.11
CA VAL A 50 -0.32 -4.57 -2.03
C VAL A 50 -0.36 -3.05 -1.95
N GLY A 51 0.80 -2.38 -1.96
CA GLY A 51 0.89 -0.93 -1.91
C GLY A 51 0.16 -0.25 -3.07
N VAL A 52 0.34 -0.76 -4.30
CA VAL A 52 -0.33 -0.23 -5.49
C VAL A 52 -1.84 -0.45 -5.44
N VAL A 53 -2.29 -1.67 -5.12
CA VAL A 53 -3.73 -1.99 -5.03
C VAL A 53 -4.41 -1.15 -3.93
N ALA A 54 -3.80 -1.05 -2.76
CA ALA A 54 -4.31 -0.22 -1.66
C ALA A 54 -4.43 1.26 -2.09
N SER A 55 -3.40 1.81 -2.75
CA SER A 55 -3.42 3.20 -3.22
C SER A 55 -4.48 3.47 -4.27
N ILE A 56 -4.73 2.53 -5.18
CA ILE A 56 -5.83 2.64 -6.16
C ILE A 56 -7.19 2.61 -5.46
N MET A 57 -7.38 1.74 -4.47
CA MET A 57 -8.63 1.69 -3.69
C MET A 57 -8.87 3.01 -2.95
N VAL A 58 -7.85 3.52 -2.27
CA VAL A 58 -7.88 4.81 -1.55
C VAL A 58 -8.20 5.95 -2.51
N LEU A 59 -7.57 5.97 -3.69
CA LEU A 59 -7.84 6.96 -4.73
C LEU A 59 -9.32 6.91 -5.17
N ILE A 60 -9.84 5.75 -5.52
CA ILE A 60 -11.22 5.61 -6.02
C ILE A 60 -12.22 6.11 -4.97
N ILE A 61 -12.11 5.64 -3.73
CA ILE A 61 -13.03 6.01 -2.64
C ILE A 61 -12.89 7.51 -2.33
N GLY A 62 -11.65 8.00 -2.14
CA GLY A 62 -11.36 9.39 -1.81
C GLY A 62 -11.77 10.35 -2.93
N LEU A 63 -11.56 9.96 -4.21
CA LEU A 63 -11.97 10.75 -5.38
C LEU A 63 -13.48 10.91 -5.44
N ILE A 64 -14.24 9.82 -5.29
CA ILE A 64 -15.70 9.87 -5.33
C ILE A 64 -16.22 10.70 -4.15
N TYR A 65 -15.78 10.39 -2.94
CA TYR A 65 -16.24 11.04 -1.72
C TYR A 65 -15.89 12.54 -1.69
N GLY A 66 -14.63 12.86 -1.92
CA GLY A 66 -14.15 14.24 -1.95
C GLY A 66 -14.78 15.08 -3.08
N SER A 67 -15.05 14.43 -4.23
CA SER A 67 -15.72 15.09 -5.36
C SER A 67 -17.17 15.45 -5.03
N ILE A 68 -17.92 14.57 -4.41
CA ILE A 68 -19.30 14.83 -4.01
C ILE A 68 -19.33 15.98 -2.98
N ALA A 69 -18.53 15.85 -1.92
CA ALA A 69 -18.47 16.88 -0.87
C ALA A 69 -18.08 18.27 -1.42
N GLY A 70 -16.97 18.34 -2.18
CA GLY A 70 -16.45 19.60 -2.74
C GLY A 70 -17.38 20.25 -3.75
N TYR A 71 -18.00 19.46 -4.64
CA TYR A 71 -18.83 19.98 -5.70
C TYR A 71 -20.18 20.51 -5.20
N PHE A 72 -20.94 19.70 -4.44
CA PHE A 72 -22.24 20.10 -3.93
C PHE A 72 -22.13 21.15 -2.82
N GLY A 73 -21.17 21.04 -1.92
CA GLY A 73 -20.98 22.01 -0.86
C GLY A 73 -22.12 22.04 0.17
N GLY A 74 -22.26 23.12 0.93
CA GLY A 74 -23.35 23.34 1.87
C GLY A 74 -23.53 22.21 2.89
N ILE A 75 -24.76 21.76 3.10
CA ILE A 75 -25.10 20.71 4.07
C ILE A 75 -24.49 19.35 3.71
N VAL A 76 -24.40 19.04 2.41
CA VAL A 76 -23.79 17.78 1.94
C VAL A 76 -22.34 17.71 2.35
N ASP A 77 -21.58 18.77 2.07
CA ASP A 77 -20.19 18.90 2.48
C ASP A 77 -20.03 18.82 4.00
N LEU A 78 -20.88 19.56 4.73
CA LEU A 78 -20.84 19.56 6.19
C LEU A 78 -21.00 18.15 6.78
N ILE A 79 -22.02 17.40 6.34
CA ILE A 79 -22.29 16.06 6.86
C ILE A 79 -21.17 15.10 6.47
N MET A 80 -20.76 15.12 5.20
CA MET A 80 -19.70 14.24 4.70
C MET A 80 -18.37 14.49 5.42
N MET A 81 -18.00 15.76 5.65
CA MET A 81 -16.78 16.09 6.37
C MET A 81 -16.86 15.76 7.87
N ARG A 82 -18.03 15.78 8.49
CA ARG A 82 -18.19 15.29 9.88
C ARG A 82 -17.87 13.80 10.00
N ILE A 83 -18.29 12.99 9.03
CA ILE A 83 -17.92 11.56 8.99
C ILE A 83 -16.40 11.41 8.87
N VAL A 84 -15.79 12.16 7.96
CA VAL A 84 -14.32 12.21 7.78
C VAL A 84 -13.62 12.62 9.07
N ASP A 85 -14.13 13.64 9.79
CA ASP A 85 -13.55 14.13 11.03
C ASP A 85 -13.64 13.09 12.16
N ILE A 86 -14.75 12.35 12.25
CA ILE A 86 -14.91 11.26 13.23
C ILE A 86 -13.86 10.17 12.97
N ILE A 87 -13.73 9.71 11.73
CA ILE A 87 -12.74 8.66 11.37
C ILE A 87 -11.32 9.15 11.67
N TYR A 88 -11.00 10.39 11.29
CA TYR A 88 -9.67 10.97 11.47
C TYR A 88 -9.30 11.25 12.94
N SER A 89 -10.29 11.37 13.84
CA SER A 89 -10.03 11.57 15.26
C SER A 89 -9.56 10.32 16.00
N LEU A 90 -9.69 9.16 15.36
CA LEU A 90 -9.29 7.88 15.96
C LEU A 90 -7.78 7.67 15.79
N PRO A 91 -7.10 7.04 16.78
CA PRO A 91 -5.69 6.69 16.65
C PRO A 91 -5.52 5.61 15.55
N ASP A 92 -4.98 6.02 14.39
CA ASP A 92 -4.92 5.20 13.18
C ASP A 92 -4.44 3.77 13.42
N MET A 93 -3.23 3.61 13.98
CA MET A 93 -2.62 2.30 14.18
C MET A 93 -3.42 1.40 15.11
N LEU A 94 -4.04 1.96 16.16
CA LEU A 94 -4.86 1.20 17.08
C LEU A 94 -6.10 0.63 16.38
N ILE A 95 -6.79 1.48 15.61
CA ILE A 95 -7.99 1.07 14.88
C ILE A 95 -7.66 0.08 13.75
N ILE A 96 -6.55 0.29 13.04
CA ILE A 96 -6.09 -0.64 12.00
C ILE A 96 -5.84 -2.04 12.58
N ILE A 97 -5.12 -2.13 13.68
CA ILE A 97 -4.84 -3.41 14.36
C ILE A 97 -6.13 -4.06 14.82
N LEU A 98 -7.00 -3.32 15.50
CA LEU A 98 -8.27 -3.83 16.01
C LEU A 98 -9.16 -4.36 14.87
N LEU A 99 -9.36 -3.57 13.82
CA LEU A 99 -10.18 -3.97 12.68
C LEU A 99 -9.56 -5.15 11.92
N SER A 100 -8.22 -5.18 11.77
CA SER A 100 -7.54 -6.30 11.12
C SER A 100 -7.79 -7.62 11.87
N VAL A 101 -7.73 -7.62 13.21
CA VAL A 101 -8.04 -8.80 14.03
C VAL A 101 -9.50 -9.19 13.89
N VAL A 102 -10.43 -8.24 14.03
CA VAL A 102 -11.88 -8.51 13.95
C VAL A 102 -12.25 -9.06 12.57
N PHE A 103 -11.79 -8.42 11.49
CA PHE A 103 -12.09 -8.89 10.14
C PHE A 103 -11.42 -10.23 9.83
N ASN A 104 -10.20 -10.48 10.30
CA ASN A 104 -9.55 -11.76 10.10
C ASN A 104 -10.40 -12.90 10.68
N GLU A 105 -10.85 -12.79 11.93
CA GLU A 105 -11.67 -13.81 12.57
C GLU A 105 -13.07 -13.93 11.93
N THR A 106 -13.69 -12.81 11.55
CA THR A 106 -15.03 -12.80 10.96
C THR A 106 -15.04 -13.33 9.53
N LEU A 107 -14.03 -13.01 8.73
CA LEU A 107 -13.96 -13.39 7.31
C LEU A 107 -13.50 -14.83 7.11
N LYS A 108 -12.74 -15.39 8.05
CA LYS A 108 -12.21 -16.75 7.96
C LYS A 108 -13.24 -17.81 7.59
N PRO A 109 -14.41 -17.89 8.26
CA PRO A 109 -15.45 -18.84 7.87
C PRO A 109 -16.16 -18.47 6.57
N LEU A 110 -16.18 -17.19 6.17
CA LEU A 110 -16.90 -16.73 4.98
C LEU A 110 -16.13 -16.99 3.68
N ILE A 111 -14.80 -16.97 3.73
CA ILE A 111 -13.95 -17.17 2.53
C ILE A 111 -13.46 -18.61 2.38
N ALA A 112 -13.64 -19.45 3.39
CA ALA A 112 -13.28 -20.87 3.32
C ALA A 112 -14.00 -21.56 2.15
N GLY A 113 -13.24 -22.25 1.30
CA GLY A 113 -13.75 -22.90 0.09
C GLY A 113 -14.04 -21.98 -1.09
N THR A 114 -13.75 -20.69 -1.00
CA THR A 114 -13.86 -19.74 -2.12
C THR A 114 -12.52 -19.51 -2.80
N ALA A 115 -12.53 -18.95 -4.03
CA ALA A 115 -11.31 -18.54 -4.73
C ALA A 115 -10.47 -17.50 -3.95
N LEU A 116 -11.08 -16.78 -3.02
CA LEU A 116 -10.43 -15.78 -2.17
C LEU A 116 -9.57 -16.40 -1.08
N GLU A 117 -9.78 -17.68 -0.74
CA GLU A 117 -8.97 -18.38 0.26
C GLU A 117 -7.48 -18.41 -0.10
N SER A 118 -7.16 -18.47 -1.40
CA SER A 118 -5.79 -18.44 -1.90
C SER A 118 -5.02 -17.15 -1.59
N LEU A 119 -5.73 -16.04 -1.40
CA LEU A 119 -5.13 -14.75 -1.02
C LEU A 119 -4.86 -14.67 0.51
N GLY A 120 -5.50 -15.52 1.28
CA GLY A 120 -5.42 -15.51 2.74
C GLY A 120 -6.31 -14.44 3.39
N THR A 121 -6.92 -14.81 4.52
CA THR A 121 -7.87 -13.95 5.26
C THR A 121 -7.21 -12.65 5.72
N ASN A 122 -5.97 -12.71 6.19
CA ASN A 122 -5.24 -11.54 6.68
C ASN A 122 -5.08 -10.47 5.59
N MET A 123 -4.74 -10.87 4.36
CA MET A 123 -4.55 -9.93 3.26
C MET A 123 -5.87 -9.26 2.87
N ILE A 124 -6.96 -10.01 2.83
CA ILE A 124 -8.29 -9.47 2.55
C ILE A 124 -8.73 -8.51 3.64
N SER A 125 -8.56 -8.89 4.92
CA SER A 125 -8.84 -8.02 6.07
C SER A 125 -8.09 -6.70 5.99
N MET A 126 -6.82 -6.75 5.63
CA MET A 126 -5.98 -5.56 5.46
C MET A 126 -6.48 -4.64 4.35
N PHE A 127 -6.90 -5.18 3.19
CA PHE A 127 -7.49 -4.36 2.12
C PHE A 127 -8.80 -3.70 2.54
N ILE A 128 -9.66 -4.41 3.29
CA ILE A 128 -10.89 -3.84 3.83
C ILE A 128 -10.56 -2.68 4.78
N VAL A 129 -9.57 -2.85 5.66
CA VAL A 129 -9.14 -1.80 6.59
C VAL A 129 -8.59 -0.59 5.84
N PHE A 130 -7.76 -0.78 4.81
CA PHE A 130 -7.30 0.30 3.94
C PHE A 130 -8.47 1.04 3.27
N GLY A 131 -9.44 0.29 2.74
CA GLY A 131 -10.64 0.85 2.12
C GLY A 131 -11.57 1.58 3.10
N LEU A 132 -11.52 1.28 4.39
CA LEU A 132 -12.32 1.96 5.41
C LEU A 132 -11.67 3.22 5.97
N LEU A 133 -10.34 3.26 6.09
CA LEU A 133 -9.66 4.30 6.85
C LEU A 133 -8.79 5.24 6.01
N TYR A 134 -8.05 4.73 5.03
CA TYR A 134 -7.00 5.49 4.36
C TYR A 134 -7.49 6.52 3.33
N TRP A 135 -8.73 6.39 2.85
CA TRP A 135 -9.32 7.31 1.86
C TRP A 135 -9.61 8.70 2.41
N VAL A 136 -9.65 8.86 3.73
CA VAL A 136 -10.04 10.09 4.44
C VAL A 136 -9.16 11.28 4.03
N SER A 137 -7.84 11.11 4.05
CA SER A 137 -6.88 12.16 3.67
C SER A 137 -7.01 12.53 2.18
N MET A 138 -7.20 11.53 1.30
CA MET A 138 -7.43 11.73 -0.12
C MET A 138 -8.73 12.50 -0.38
N ALA A 139 -9.81 12.15 0.32
CA ALA A 139 -11.10 12.85 0.20
C ALA A 139 -11.00 14.33 0.60
N ARG A 140 -10.31 14.65 1.70
CA ARG A 140 -10.08 16.04 2.13
C ARG A 140 -9.29 16.83 1.09
N LEU A 141 -8.25 16.23 0.53
CA LEU A 141 -7.42 16.85 -0.49
C LEU A 141 -8.22 17.16 -1.75
N ILE A 142 -8.94 16.16 -2.28
CA ILE A 142 -9.75 16.31 -3.50
C ILE A 142 -10.86 17.35 -3.29
N ARG A 143 -11.54 17.29 -2.13
CA ARG A 143 -12.51 18.32 -1.77
C ARG A 143 -11.90 19.73 -1.81
N GLY A 144 -10.71 19.91 -1.21
CA GLY A 144 -10.00 21.20 -1.21
C GLY A 144 -9.69 21.69 -2.62
N GLN A 145 -9.21 20.82 -3.49
CA GLN A 145 -8.94 21.13 -4.90
C GLN A 145 -10.21 21.53 -5.66
N ILE A 146 -11.30 20.81 -5.47
CA ILE A 146 -12.57 21.14 -6.12
C ILE A 146 -13.13 22.47 -5.64
N LEU A 147 -13.04 22.77 -4.34
CA LEU A 147 -13.48 24.04 -3.79
C LEU A 147 -12.70 25.23 -4.35
N SER A 148 -11.40 25.08 -4.63
CA SER A 148 -10.58 26.12 -5.23
C SER A 148 -10.92 26.39 -6.71
N ILE A 149 -11.35 25.35 -7.44
CA ILE A 149 -11.55 25.41 -8.90
C ILE A 149 -13.01 25.68 -9.27
N LYS A 150 -13.98 25.24 -8.49
CA LYS A 150 -15.41 25.24 -8.87
C LYS A 150 -16.01 26.62 -9.16
N ASN A 151 -15.37 27.67 -8.69
CA ASN A 151 -15.82 29.06 -8.87
C ASN A 151 -15.03 29.79 -9.98
N ASN A 152 -14.12 29.11 -10.68
CA ASN A 152 -13.40 29.71 -11.80
C ASN A 152 -14.35 30.04 -12.94
N GLU A 153 -14.04 31.11 -13.71
CA GLU A 153 -14.89 31.67 -14.75
C GLU A 153 -15.33 30.63 -15.79
N TYR A 154 -14.42 29.74 -16.24
CA TYR A 154 -14.74 28.70 -17.19
C TYR A 154 -15.74 27.64 -16.67
N VAL A 155 -15.75 27.41 -15.35
CA VAL A 155 -16.73 26.51 -14.70
C VAL A 155 -18.08 27.21 -14.62
N LEU A 156 -18.10 28.49 -14.27
CA LEU A 156 -19.31 29.30 -14.25
C LEU A 156 -19.92 29.44 -15.65
N ALA A 157 -19.12 29.69 -16.67
CA ALA A 157 -19.56 29.75 -18.07
C ALA A 157 -20.20 28.40 -18.49
N ALA A 158 -19.60 27.27 -18.13
CA ALA A 158 -20.17 25.94 -18.40
C ALA A 158 -21.53 25.73 -17.71
N ARG A 159 -21.74 26.31 -16.52
CA ARG A 159 -23.05 26.30 -15.85
C ARG A 159 -24.08 27.17 -16.56
N CYS A 160 -23.68 28.38 -16.98
CA CYS A 160 -24.58 29.32 -17.68
C CYS A 160 -25.14 28.75 -18.98
N ILE A 161 -24.36 27.95 -19.73
CA ILE A 161 -24.82 27.25 -20.94
C ILE A 161 -25.60 25.95 -20.65
N GLY A 162 -25.95 25.67 -19.37
CA GLY A 162 -26.80 24.54 -18.98
C GLY A 162 -26.09 23.18 -18.95
N THR A 163 -24.77 23.12 -18.84
CA THR A 163 -24.04 21.84 -18.75
C THR A 163 -24.39 21.10 -17.45
N LYS A 164 -24.69 19.80 -17.58
CA LYS A 164 -25.03 18.94 -16.42
C LYS A 164 -23.88 18.82 -15.42
N ASN A 165 -24.19 18.84 -14.11
CA ASN A 165 -23.22 18.80 -13.02
C ASN A 165 -22.12 17.70 -13.16
N GLY A 166 -22.52 16.47 -13.48
CA GLY A 166 -21.57 15.37 -13.68
C GLY A 166 -20.62 15.56 -14.87
N ARG A 167 -21.06 16.32 -15.90
CA ARG A 167 -20.21 16.68 -17.04
C ARG A 167 -19.23 17.79 -16.66
N ILE A 168 -19.70 18.77 -15.89
CA ILE A 168 -18.82 19.85 -15.35
C ILE A 168 -17.73 19.22 -14.50
N LEU A 169 -18.08 18.34 -13.56
CA LEU A 169 -17.12 17.69 -12.70
C LEU A 169 -16.07 16.91 -13.50
N ARG A 170 -16.50 16.03 -14.42
CA ARG A 170 -15.59 15.14 -15.16
C ARG A 170 -14.79 15.86 -16.26
N LYS A 171 -15.33 16.88 -16.94
CA LYS A 171 -14.68 17.54 -18.08
C LYS A 171 -13.98 18.84 -17.74
N HIS A 172 -14.40 19.53 -16.68
CA HIS A 172 -13.90 20.87 -16.38
C HIS A 172 -13.15 20.94 -15.04
N ILE A 173 -13.55 20.20 -14.01
CA ILE A 173 -12.92 20.28 -12.69
C ILE A 173 -11.86 19.21 -12.50
N LEU A 174 -12.21 17.93 -12.60
CA LEU A 174 -11.27 16.82 -12.33
C LEU A 174 -10.00 16.85 -13.21
N PRO A 175 -10.05 17.19 -14.52
CA PRO A 175 -8.84 17.29 -15.31
C PRO A 175 -7.85 18.37 -14.80
N ASN A 176 -8.37 19.44 -14.19
CA ASN A 176 -7.54 20.49 -13.59
C ASN A 176 -6.99 20.11 -12.19
N CYS A 177 -7.49 19.01 -11.61
CA CYS A 177 -6.97 18.46 -10.35
C CYS A 177 -5.97 17.31 -10.58
N LEU A 178 -5.79 16.83 -11.83
CA LEU A 178 -5.05 15.60 -12.14
C LEU A 178 -3.62 15.61 -11.60
N SER A 179 -2.88 16.70 -11.72
CA SER A 179 -1.51 16.83 -11.22
C SER A 179 -1.45 16.49 -9.72
N VAL A 180 -2.30 17.13 -8.93
CA VAL A 180 -2.34 16.90 -7.46
C VAL A 180 -2.80 15.48 -7.14
N ILE A 181 -3.78 14.94 -7.88
CA ILE A 181 -4.29 13.58 -7.70
C ILE A 181 -3.18 12.55 -7.97
N ILE A 182 -2.44 12.69 -9.08
CA ILE A 182 -1.35 11.78 -9.47
C ILE A 182 -0.24 11.81 -8.41
N ILE A 183 0.23 12.99 -8.03
CA ILE A 183 1.30 13.16 -7.04
C ILE A 183 0.89 12.53 -5.71
N THR A 184 -0.31 12.84 -5.21
CA THR A 184 -0.77 12.31 -3.92
C THR A 184 -0.96 10.80 -3.97
N THR A 185 -1.45 10.26 -5.08
CA THR A 185 -1.59 8.81 -5.26
C THR A 185 -0.22 8.13 -5.29
N ALA A 186 0.77 8.71 -5.96
CA ALA A 186 2.14 8.20 -5.98
C ALA A 186 2.76 8.15 -4.58
N LEU A 187 2.58 9.22 -3.77
CA LEU A 187 3.05 9.28 -2.39
C LEU A 187 2.26 8.39 -1.41
N GLN A 188 1.05 7.96 -1.80
CA GLN A 188 0.26 7.01 -1.01
C GLN A 188 0.83 5.59 -1.08
N VAL A 189 1.50 5.21 -2.19
CA VAL A 189 2.06 3.85 -2.36
C VAL A 189 3.10 3.51 -1.29
N PRO A 190 4.15 4.32 -1.06
CA PRO A 190 5.13 4.04 0.01
C PRO A 190 4.50 3.99 1.41
N SER A 191 3.51 4.83 1.69
CA SER A 191 2.76 4.82 2.95
C SER A 191 2.00 3.49 3.14
N ALA A 192 1.33 3.00 2.09
CA ALA A 192 0.61 1.74 2.13
C ALA A 192 1.56 0.53 2.29
N ILE A 193 2.73 0.54 1.61
CA ILE A 193 3.76 -0.49 1.78
C ILE A 193 4.30 -0.51 3.20
N PHE A 194 4.58 0.65 3.77
CA PHE A 194 5.05 0.74 5.15
C PHE A 194 4.02 0.15 6.13
N THR A 195 2.75 0.50 5.97
CA THR A 195 1.67 -0.02 6.84
C THR A 195 1.45 -1.52 6.63
N GLU A 196 1.47 -2.01 5.37
CA GLU A 196 1.44 -3.45 5.08
C GLU A 196 2.58 -4.17 5.80
N SER A 197 3.80 -3.67 5.64
CA SER A 197 4.98 -4.29 6.24
C SER A 197 4.91 -4.30 7.76
N TYR A 198 4.38 -3.23 8.37
CA TYR A 198 4.18 -3.14 9.81
C TYR A 198 3.13 -4.15 10.30
N LEU A 199 1.97 -4.23 9.63
CA LEU A 199 0.93 -5.22 9.98
C LEU A 199 1.41 -6.66 9.77
N SER A 200 2.13 -6.92 8.69
CA SER A 200 2.72 -8.23 8.41
C SER A 200 3.78 -8.60 9.45
N PHE A 201 4.59 -7.64 9.90
CA PHE A 201 5.55 -7.82 10.99
C PHE A 201 4.86 -8.15 12.33
N LEU A 202 3.66 -7.64 12.56
CA LEU A 202 2.84 -8.00 13.73
C LEU A 202 2.09 -9.34 13.56
N GLY A 203 2.14 -9.96 12.37
CA GLY A 203 1.42 -11.19 12.05
C GLY A 203 -0.04 -10.98 11.62
N LEU A 204 -0.44 -9.72 11.38
CA LEU A 204 -1.81 -9.34 10.99
C LEU A 204 -1.96 -9.04 9.49
N GLY A 205 -0.86 -9.08 8.73
CA GLY A 205 -0.82 -8.83 7.30
C GLY A 205 -0.68 -10.10 6.47
N VAL A 206 0.17 -10.05 5.45
CA VAL A 206 0.41 -11.18 4.54
C VAL A 206 0.97 -12.38 5.30
N ALA A 207 0.31 -13.52 5.14
CA ALA A 207 0.69 -14.78 5.79
C ALA A 207 0.93 -15.88 4.75
N SER A 208 1.56 -16.99 5.19
CA SER A 208 1.77 -18.17 4.35
C SER A 208 0.45 -18.64 3.69
N PRO A 209 0.47 -19.05 2.41
CA PRO A 209 1.64 -19.36 1.57
C PRO A 209 2.32 -18.14 0.92
N LEU A 210 1.71 -16.97 0.92
CA LEU A 210 2.29 -15.74 0.42
C LEU A 210 3.39 -15.24 1.38
N THR A 211 4.34 -14.50 0.81
CA THR A 211 5.44 -13.90 1.57
C THR A 211 5.53 -12.42 1.19
N SER A 212 5.56 -11.53 2.19
CA SER A 212 5.88 -10.11 2.02
C SER A 212 7.18 -9.77 2.75
N LEU A 213 7.70 -8.57 2.55
CA LEU A 213 8.90 -8.14 3.29
C LEU A 213 8.62 -8.05 4.80
N GLY A 214 7.42 -7.59 5.18
CA GLY A 214 7.00 -7.54 6.58
C GLY A 214 6.84 -8.93 7.21
N SER A 215 6.30 -9.90 6.48
CA SER A 215 6.19 -11.28 6.97
C SER A 215 7.55 -11.96 7.12
N LEU A 216 8.51 -11.66 6.22
CA LEU A 216 9.90 -12.12 6.36
C LEU A 216 10.55 -11.57 7.63
N ALA A 217 10.33 -10.29 7.91
CA ALA A 217 10.82 -9.67 9.14
C ALA A 217 10.17 -10.30 10.39
N ASN A 218 8.89 -10.65 10.34
CA ASN A 218 8.22 -11.38 11.43
C ASN A 218 8.83 -12.77 11.64
N ASP A 219 9.01 -13.56 10.58
CA ASP A 219 9.63 -14.88 10.63
C ASP A 219 11.05 -14.82 11.25
N ALA A 220 11.78 -13.74 10.98
CA ALA A 220 13.15 -13.55 11.47
C ALA A 220 13.24 -13.22 12.97
N ARG A 221 12.15 -12.76 13.61
CA ARG A 221 12.13 -12.35 15.03
C ARG A 221 12.61 -13.45 15.98
N ALA A 222 12.15 -14.68 15.78
CA ALA A 222 12.50 -15.80 16.65
C ALA A 222 13.99 -16.15 16.64
N GLY A 223 14.67 -15.87 15.53
CA GLY A 223 16.10 -16.16 15.33
C GLY A 223 17.02 -14.93 15.36
N MET A 224 16.52 -13.76 15.76
CA MET A 224 17.23 -12.48 15.64
C MET A 224 18.62 -12.46 16.31
N GLN A 225 18.76 -13.13 17.46
CA GLN A 225 20.03 -13.19 18.17
C GLN A 225 21.09 -14.04 17.46
N SER A 226 20.67 -15.13 16.80
CA SER A 226 21.57 -16.06 16.11
C SER A 226 21.82 -15.69 14.65
N TYR A 227 20.83 -15.11 13.99
CA TYR A 227 20.86 -14.78 12.55
C TYR A 227 20.30 -13.36 12.29
N PRO A 228 20.95 -12.30 12.77
CA PRO A 228 20.45 -10.92 12.69
C PRO A 228 20.23 -10.45 11.25
N LEU A 229 21.03 -10.92 10.30
CA LEU A 229 20.91 -10.55 8.88
C LEU A 229 19.54 -10.89 8.27
N ARG A 230 18.86 -11.94 8.77
CA ARG A 230 17.52 -12.28 8.30
C ARG A 230 16.49 -11.22 8.62
N LEU A 231 16.66 -10.45 9.67
CA LEU A 231 15.80 -9.31 9.98
C LEU A 231 16.26 -8.04 9.26
N VAL A 232 17.58 -7.81 9.21
CA VAL A 232 18.17 -6.59 8.61
C VAL A 232 17.86 -6.52 7.10
N ILE A 233 17.97 -7.63 6.38
CA ILE A 233 17.77 -7.67 4.91
C ILE A 233 16.38 -7.17 4.51
N PRO A 234 15.26 -7.74 4.99
CA PRO A 234 13.93 -7.23 4.62
C PRO A 234 13.68 -5.82 5.14
N ALA A 235 14.20 -5.44 6.32
CA ALA A 235 14.07 -4.09 6.82
C ALA A 235 14.77 -3.05 5.91
N VAL A 236 16.00 -3.34 5.47
CA VAL A 236 16.72 -2.49 4.50
C VAL A 236 15.99 -2.45 3.17
N ALA A 237 15.46 -3.57 2.68
CA ALA A 237 14.69 -3.61 1.45
C ALA A 237 13.44 -2.71 1.53
N ILE A 238 12.69 -2.76 2.64
CA ILE A 238 11.54 -1.86 2.88
C ILE A 238 11.99 -0.39 2.85
N CYS A 239 13.07 -0.05 3.57
CA CYS A 239 13.59 1.31 3.61
C CYS A 239 13.97 1.82 2.21
N LEU A 240 14.68 1.01 1.42
CA LEU A 240 15.10 1.38 0.07
C LEU A 240 13.90 1.56 -0.87
N ILE A 241 12.90 0.69 -0.82
CA ILE A 241 11.69 0.79 -1.64
C ILE A 241 10.90 2.04 -1.28
N VAL A 242 10.66 2.27 0.01
CA VAL A 242 9.93 3.46 0.49
C VAL A 242 10.68 4.73 0.11
N LEU A 243 12.00 4.78 0.27
CA LEU A 243 12.83 5.92 -0.15
C LEU A 243 12.74 6.15 -1.66
N ALA A 244 12.93 5.11 -2.47
CA ALA A 244 12.88 5.22 -3.93
C ALA A 244 11.51 5.71 -4.43
N LEU A 245 10.41 5.21 -3.84
CA LEU A 245 9.07 5.63 -4.21
C LEU A 245 8.73 7.06 -3.74
N ASN A 246 9.25 7.50 -2.59
CA ASN A 246 9.13 8.89 -2.16
C ASN A 246 9.88 9.84 -3.11
N LEU A 247 11.12 9.50 -3.46
CA LEU A 247 11.90 10.27 -4.44
C LEU A 247 11.21 10.33 -5.82
N LEU A 248 10.59 9.23 -6.24
CA LEU A 248 9.77 9.20 -7.45
C LEU A 248 8.56 10.14 -7.32
N GLY A 249 7.88 10.13 -6.19
CA GLY A 249 6.74 11.03 -5.91
C GLY A 249 7.14 12.50 -5.91
N ASP A 250 8.28 12.83 -5.32
CA ASP A 250 8.84 14.19 -5.33
C ASP A 250 9.24 14.61 -6.75
N GLY A 251 9.90 13.75 -7.53
CA GLY A 251 10.20 14.00 -8.93
C GLY A 251 8.96 14.22 -9.80
N LEU A 252 7.88 13.47 -9.55
CA LEU A 252 6.58 13.71 -10.19
C LEU A 252 6.00 15.07 -9.79
N ARG A 253 6.12 15.45 -8.52
CA ARG A 253 5.68 16.76 -8.05
C ARG A 253 6.40 17.89 -8.77
N ASP A 254 7.73 17.82 -8.87
CA ASP A 254 8.54 18.82 -9.56
C ASP A 254 8.20 18.92 -11.05
N ALA A 255 7.96 17.76 -11.70
CA ALA A 255 7.58 17.71 -13.11
C ALA A 255 6.18 18.29 -13.40
N PHE A 256 5.24 18.20 -12.45
CA PHE A 256 3.88 18.74 -12.59
C PHE A 256 3.72 20.15 -12.00
N ASP A 257 4.73 20.70 -11.30
CA ASP A 257 4.67 22.07 -10.78
C ASP A 257 5.04 23.07 -11.89
N SER A 258 4.00 23.59 -12.55
CA SER A 258 4.13 24.56 -13.63
C SER A 258 4.66 25.95 -13.22
N LYS A 259 4.95 26.16 -11.92
CA LYS A 259 5.51 27.42 -11.41
C LYS A 259 7.04 27.48 -11.48
N LEU A 260 7.69 26.37 -11.79
CA LEU A 260 9.16 26.29 -11.91
C LEU A 260 9.68 26.48 -13.34
N ASN A 261 8.79 26.69 -14.33
CA ASN A 261 9.14 27.00 -15.74
C ASN A 261 8.70 28.41 -16.12
#